data_aaeb5f6f3bde1acf7347be5f0c3b50cc
#
_entry.id   aaeb5f6f3bde1acf7347be5f0c3b50cc
#
_cell.length_a   1.000
_cell.length_b   1.000
_cell.length_c   1.000
_cell.angle_alpha   90.00
_cell.angle_beta   90.00
_cell.angle_gamma   90.00
#
_symmetry.space_group_name_H-M   'P 1'
#
loop_
_entity.id
_entity.type
_entity.pdbx_description
1 polymer ?
#
loop_
_entity_poly.entity_id
_entity_poly.type
_entity_poly.pdbx_seq_one_letter_code
_entity_poly.pdbx_strand_id
1 'polypeptide(L)'
;MRLLALETATLAGGAALLDNGRLVGESRLNIALTHSERLMAVVDRLLQDCGWDVATLDALAVSIGPGSFTGLRVGVATAKGLALALEIPVAPVPTLDALAATLPFADAPVCALLAARRDEVYCSLYRWIGAAMERQWDYLALPAEAAAARLEAPVIVLGDGVAACRPFLARLGPGLREAEPVHSLPSPAAVGALGHAILAGGGGIPAERLTPLYLRPSEAELKARHA
;
A
#
# COMPACT_ATOMS: atom_id res chain seq x y z
N MET A 1 -18.36 -8.76 -8.67
CA MET A 1 -18.09 -7.71 -7.66
C MET A 1 -17.20 -6.66 -8.30
N ARG A 2 -17.76 -5.46 -8.51
CA ARG A 2 -17.06 -4.29 -9.03
C ARG A 2 -16.40 -3.53 -7.89
N LEU A 3 -15.09 -3.44 -7.91
CA LEU A 3 -14.27 -2.89 -6.84
C LEU A 3 -13.49 -1.66 -7.34
N LEU A 4 -13.54 -0.56 -6.60
CA LEU A 4 -12.64 0.57 -6.77
C LEU A 4 -11.55 0.49 -5.69
N ALA A 5 -10.28 0.47 -6.10
CA ALA A 5 -9.12 0.49 -5.22
C ALA A 5 -8.42 1.84 -5.25
N LEU A 6 -8.00 2.34 -4.08
CA LEU A 6 -7.32 3.63 -3.89
C LEU A 6 -5.95 3.42 -3.22
N GLU A 7 -4.92 4.04 -3.80
CA GLU A 7 -3.55 4.08 -3.25
C GLU A 7 -3.07 5.52 -3.11
N THR A 8 -2.69 5.91 -1.91
CA THR A 8 -2.21 7.27 -1.61
C THR A 8 -1.13 7.30 -0.51
N ALA A 9 -0.62 6.14 -0.12
CA ALA A 9 0.29 6.02 1.03
C ALA A 9 1.70 6.54 0.75
N THR A 10 2.07 6.69 -0.52
CA THR A 10 3.38 7.21 -0.95
C THR A 10 3.21 8.40 -1.89
N LEU A 11 4.32 8.91 -2.46
CA LEU A 11 4.25 9.93 -3.52
C LEU A 11 3.53 9.39 -4.77
N ALA A 12 3.71 8.10 -5.06
CA ALA A 12 2.91 7.42 -6.07
C ALA A 12 1.49 7.22 -5.55
N GLY A 13 0.51 7.63 -6.34
CA GLY A 13 -0.89 7.46 -5.96
C GLY A 13 -1.78 7.29 -7.17
N GLY A 14 -2.98 6.74 -6.94
CA GLY A 14 -3.93 6.50 -8.02
C GLY A 14 -5.10 5.62 -7.62
N ALA A 15 -5.77 5.10 -8.65
CA ALA A 15 -6.94 4.24 -8.51
C ALA A 15 -6.90 3.07 -9.49
N ALA A 16 -7.57 1.98 -9.14
CA ALA A 16 -7.81 0.85 -10.04
C ALA A 16 -9.26 0.38 -9.94
N LEU A 17 -9.77 -0.14 -11.04
CA LEU A 17 -11.08 -0.80 -11.12
C LEU A 17 -10.87 -2.30 -11.38
N LEU A 18 -11.54 -3.12 -10.59
CA LEU A 18 -11.51 -4.57 -10.73
C LEU A 18 -12.93 -5.13 -10.86
N ASP A 19 -13.12 -6.11 -11.72
CA ASP A 19 -14.34 -6.91 -11.82
C ASP A 19 -14.05 -8.36 -11.45
N ASN A 20 -14.64 -8.83 -10.35
CA ASN A 20 -14.42 -10.19 -9.81
C ASN A 20 -12.92 -10.55 -9.69
N GLY A 21 -12.11 -9.61 -9.17
CA GLY A 21 -10.67 -9.75 -9.02
C GLY A 21 -9.84 -9.53 -10.29
N ARG A 22 -10.48 -9.37 -11.46
CA ARG A 22 -9.80 -9.06 -12.71
C ARG A 22 -9.61 -7.55 -12.85
N LEU A 23 -8.39 -7.10 -13.10
CA LEU A 23 -8.09 -5.70 -13.37
C LEU A 23 -8.80 -5.25 -14.67
N VAL A 24 -9.61 -4.19 -14.60
CA VAL A 24 -10.28 -3.54 -15.73
C VAL A 24 -9.50 -2.32 -16.17
N GLY A 25 -9.05 -1.50 -15.23
CA GLY A 25 -8.22 -0.33 -15.51
C GLY A 25 -7.46 0.14 -14.29
N GLU A 26 -6.31 0.75 -14.50
CA GLU A 26 -5.48 1.36 -13.46
C GLU A 26 -4.94 2.69 -13.95
N SER A 27 -4.95 3.69 -13.07
CA SER A 27 -4.24 4.95 -13.26
C SER A 27 -3.37 5.21 -12.04
N ARG A 28 -2.05 5.26 -12.25
CA ARG A 28 -1.05 5.50 -11.21
C ARG A 28 -0.07 6.58 -11.66
N LEU A 29 0.10 7.60 -10.84
CA LEU A 29 1.00 8.72 -11.10
C LEU A 29 1.98 8.86 -9.94
N ASN A 30 3.27 9.00 -10.27
CA ASN A 30 4.34 9.27 -9.31
C ASN A 30 4.90 10.67 -9.59
N ILE A 31 4.18 11.70 -9.16
CA ILE A 31 4.50 13.09 -9.40
C ILE A 31 4.28 13.94 -8.14
N ALA A 32 4.99 15.04 -8.01
CA ALA A 32 4.98 15.94 -6.85
C ALA A 32 3.72 16.84 -6.78
N LEU A 33 2.54 16.28 -7.07
CA LEU A 33 1.23 16.93 -6.85
C LEU A 33 0.51 16.30 -5.66
N THR A 34 -0.27 17.08 -4.94
CA THR A 34 -0.98 16.58 -3.76
C THR A 34 -2.09 15.59 -4.15
N HIS A 35 -2.24 14.51 -3.38
CA HIS A 35 -3.30 13.53 -3.62
C HIS A 35 -4.70 14.15 -3.51
N SER A 36 -4.88 15.16 -2.64
CA SER A 36 -6.16 15.84 -2.46
C SER A 36 -6.65 16.56 -3.71
N GLU A 37 -5.74 17.07 -4.54
CA GLU A 37 -6.10 17.81 -5.75
C GLU A 37 -6.48 16.92 -6.93
N ARG A 38 -6.01 15.67 -6.94
CA ARG A 38 -6.10 14.83 -8.13
C ARG A 38 -6.82 13.51 -7.96
N LEU A 39 -6.94 12.97 -6.74
CA LEU A 39 -7.45 11.60 -6.54
C LEU A 39 -8.85 11.43 -7.13
N MET A 40 -9.77 12.35 -6.84
CA MET A 40 -11.13 12.26 -7.37
C MET A 40 -11.19 12.45 -8.88
N ALA A 41 -10.35 13.31 -9.45
CA ALA A 41 -10.26 13.48 -10.91
C ALA A 41 -9.73 12.21 -11.60
N VAL A 42 -8.77 11.51 -10.97
CA VAL A 42 -8.27 10.21 -11.44
C VAL A 42 -9.36 9.14 -11.38
N VAL A 43 -10.11 9.07 -10.28
CA VAL A 43 -11.23 8.13 -10.13
C VAL A 43 -12.32 8.39 -11.17
N ASP A 44 -12.75 9.64 -11.33
CA ASP A 44 -13.78 10.02 -12.30
C ASP A 44 -13.36 9.67 -13.74
N ARG A 45 -12.14 10.06 -14.12
CA ARG A 45 -11.60 9.74 -15.44
C ARG A 45 -11.51 8.23 -15.67
N LEU A 46 -11.06 7.46 -14.70
CA LEU A 46 -10.93 6.01 -14.81
C LEU A 46 -12.29 5.33 -14.95
N LEU A 47 -13.31 5.77 -14.21
CA LEU A 47 -14.68 5.28 -14.35
C LEU A 47 -15.23 5.56 -15.74
N GLN A 48 -15.05 6.79 -16.26
CA GLN A 48 -15.49 7.19 -17.61
C GLN A 48 -14.80 6.34 -18.68
N ASP A 49 -13.46 6.17 -18.62
CA ASP A 49 -12.68 5.41 -19.61
C ASP A 49 -13.08 3.92 -19.61
N CYS A 50 -13.51 3.37 -18.46
CA CYS A 50 -14.01 2.01 -18.34
C CYS A 50 -15.52 1.86 -18.57
N GLY A 51 -16.25 2.95 -18.81
CA GLY A 51 -17.70 2.93 -19.01
C GLY A 51 -18.48 2.51 -17.77
N TRP A 52 -17.97 2.79 -16.57
CA TRP A 52 -18.63 2.46 -15.31
C TRP A 52 -19.23 3.69 -14.65
N ASP A 53 -20.41 3.51 -14.08
CA ASP A 53 -21.01 4.47 -13.16
C ASP A 53 -20.55 4.16 -11.73
N VAL A 54 -20.23 5.19 -10.96
CA VAL A 54 -19.81 5.05 -9.55
C VAL A 54 -20.86 4.31 -8.71
N ALA A 55 -22.15 4.49 -9.02
CA ALA A 55 -23.26 3.80 -8.35
C ALA A 55 -23.29 2.28 -8.63
N THR A 56 -22.49 1.78 -9.58
CA THR A 56 -22.40 0.33 -9.87
C THR A 56 -21.28 -0.37 -9.12
N LEU A 57 -20.57 0.34 -8.25
CA LEU A 57 -19.54 -0.25 -7.40
C LEU A 57 -20.19 -1.05 -6.26
N ASP A 58 -19.65 -2.24 -6.02
CA ASP A 58 -20.10 -3.12 -4.94
C ASP A 58 -19.26 -2.97 -3.66
N ALA A 59 -18.01 -2.50 -3.78
CA ALA A 59 -17.09 -2.36 -2.67
C ALA A 59 -15.92 -1.43 -3.00
N LEU A 60 -15.19 -1.01 -1.95
CA LEU A 60 -13.93 -0.27 -2.07
C LEU A 60 -12.78 -1.06 -1.44
N ALA A 61 -11.57 -0.78 -1.91
CA ALA A 61 -10.33 -1.13 -1.22
C ALA A 61 -9.46 0.13 -1.09
N VAL A 62 -8.75 0.27 0.01
CA VAL A 62 -7.87 1.42 0.21
C VAL A 62 -6.64 1.04 1.00
N SER A 63 -5.48 1.55 0.59
CA SER A 63 -4.27 1.44 1.39
C SER A 63 -4.41 2.26 2.67
N ILE A 64 -4.23 1.59 3.81
CA ILE A 64 -4.42 2.21 5.13
C ILE A 64 -3.11 2.61 5.81
N GLY A 65 -1.95 2.27 5.23
CA GLY A 65 -0.65 2.51 5.82
C GLY A 65 0.15 1.23 6.10
N PRO A 66 1.39 1.39 6.60
CA PRO A 66 2.06 2.66 6.91
C PRO A 66 2.42 3.46 5.65
N GLY A 67 2.73 4.76 5.82
CA GLY A 67 3.11 5.65 4.72
C GLY A 67 2.98 7.13 5.08
N SER A 68 2.83 7.96 4.04
CA SER A 68 2.62 9.41 4.16
C SER A 68 1.36 9.73 4.98
N PHE A 69 1.52 10.42 6.08
CA PHE A 69 0.41 10.82 6.97
C PHE A 69 -0.70 11.61 6.24
N THR A 70 -0.30 12.58 5.41
CA THR A 70 -1.25 13.36 4.61
C THR A 70 -1.90 12.51 3.54
N GLY A 71 -1.12 11.72 2.81
CA GLY A 71 -1.63 10.85 1.75
C GLY A 71 -2.65 9.84 2.28
N LEU A 72 -2.34 9.15 3.39
CA LEU A 72 -3.24 8.18 4.02
C LEU A 72 -4.57 8.82 4.45
N ARG A 73 -4.53 10.04 5.02
CA ARG A 73 -5.77 10.74 5.40
C ARG A 73 -6.63 11.08 4.19
N VAL A 74 -6.02 11.50 3.09
CA VAL A 74 -6.75 11.78 1.84
C VAL A 74 -7.40 10.50 1.31
N GLY A 75 -6.66 9.40 1.15
CA GLY A 75 -7.20 8.15 0.64
C GLY A 75 -8.30 7.56 1.52
N VAL A 76 -8.04 7.48 2.83
CA VAL A 76 -9.02 6.96 3.80
C VAL A 76 -10.27 7.83 3.87
N ALA A 77 -10.14 9.18 3.87
CA ALA A 77 -11.29 10.07 3.89
C ALA A 77 -12.11 9.95 2.59
N THR A 78 -11.46 9.85 1.44
CA THR A 78 -12.12 9.63 0.14
C THR A 78 -12.87 8.30 0.13
N ALA A 79 -12.21 7.20 0.56
CA ALA A 79 -12.86 5.89 0.65
C ALA A 79 -14.07 5.91 1.60
N LYS A 80 -13.93 6.56 2.77
CA LYS A 80 -15.05 6.73 3.71
C LYS A 80 -16.23 7.48 3.08
N GLY A 81 -15.95 8.61 2.43
CA GLY A 81 -17.00 9.43 1.81
C GLY A 81 -17.76 8.66 0.74
N LEU A 82 -17.04 7.97 -0.15
CA LEU A 82 -17.65 7.14 -1.20
C LEU A 82 -18.42 5.95 -0.60
N ALA A 83 -17.84 5.23 0.36
CA ALA A 83 -18.48 4.07 0.97
C ALA A 83 -19.76 4.43 1.73
N LEU A 84 -19.77 5.58 2.43
CA LEU A 84 -20.97 6.10 3.09
C LEU A 84 -22.05 6.50 2.09
N ALA A 85 -21.69 7.18 0.99
CA ALA A 85 -22.63 7.64 -0.01
C ALA A 85 -23.26 6.50 -0.80
N LEU A 86 -22.51 5.39 -0.99
CA LEU A 86 -22.94 4.24 -1.79
C LEU A 86 -23.45 3.08 -0.90
N GLU A 87 -23.33 3.18 0.42
CA GLU A 87 -23.67 2.14 1.39
C GLU A 87 -22.96 0.79 1.13
N ILE A 88 -21.69 0.85 0.72
CA ILE A 88 -20.87 -0.32 0.36
C ILE A 88 -19.72 -0.55 1.33
N PRO A 89 -19.26 -1.81 1.49
CA PRO A 89 -18.14 -2.15 2.38
C PRO A 89 -16.78 -1.68 1.82
N VAL A 90 -15.81 -1.55 2.74
CA VAL A 90 -14.43 -1.20 2.42
C VAL A 90 -13.48 -2.29 2.91
N ALA A 91 -12.52 -2.68 2.06
CA ALA A 91 -11.38 -3.51 2.44
C ALA A 91 -10.19 -2.62 2.86
N PRO A 92 -9.75 -2.66 4.12
CA PRO A 92 -8.53 -1.97 4.55
C PRO A 92 -7.31 -2.81 4.15
N VAL A 93 -6.45 -2.27 3.30
CA VAL A 93 -5.26 -2.98 2.79
C VAL A 93 -4.00 -2.34 3.36
N PRO A 94 -3.15 -3.08 4.09
CA PRO A 94 -1.86 -2.55 4.53
C PRO A 94 -0.93 -2.25 3.35
N THR A 95 -0.27 -1.10 3.38
CA THR A 95 0.54 -0.63 2.24
C THR A 95 1.75 -1.53 1.98
N LEU A 96 2.38 -2.07 3.03
CA LEU A 96 3.51 -3.00 2.87
C LEU A 96 3.08 -4.32 2.22
N ASP A 97 1.86 -4.79 2.50
CA ASP A 97 1.29 -5.98 1.85
C ASP A 97 1.06 -5.69 0.35
N ALA A 98 0.47 -4.54 0.02
CA ALA A 98 0.25 -4.13 -1.37
C ALA A 98 1.57 -3.96 -2.14
N LEU A 99 2.62 -3.44 -1.47
CA LEU A 99 3.95 -3.31 -2.06
C LEU A 99 4.57 -4.68 -2.32
N ALA A 100 4.55 -5.61 -1.35
CA ALA A 100 5.10 -6.96 -1.52
C ALA A 100 4.34 -7.75 -2.60
N ALA A 101 3.02 -7.56 -2.73
CA ALA A 101 2.20 -8.21 -3.73
C ALA A 101 2.51 -7.78 -5.18
N THR A 102 3.32 -6.74 -5.40
CA THR A 102 3.82 -6.38 -6.75
C THR A 102 4.84 -7.38 -7.31
N LEU A 103 5.37 -8.29 -6.45
CA LEU A 103 6.28 -9.37 -6.83
C LEU A 103 5.64 -10.74 -6.56
N PRO A 104 4.63 -11.15 -7.33
CA PRO A 104 3.98 -12.44 -7.12
C PRO A 104 4.95 -13.60 -7.41
N PHE A 105 4.81 -14.67 -6.63
CA PHE A 105 5.59 -15.91 -6.79
C PHE A 105 7.10 -15.73 -6.68
N ALA A 106 7.57 -14.74 -5.92
CA ALA A 106 9.00 -14.55 -5.68
C ALA A 106 9.62 -15.82 -5.07
N ASP A 107 10.77 -16.23 -5.60
CA ASP A 107 11.51 -17.43 -5.20
C ASP A 107 12.34 -17.27 -3.92
N ALA A 108 12.43 -16.06 -3.39
CA ALA A 108 13.09 -15.71 -2.13
C ALA A 108 12.15 -14.83 -1.27
N PRO A 109 12.41 -14.70 0.03
CA PRO A 109 11.69 -13.76 0.88
C PRO A 109 11.76 -12.35 0.33
N VAL A 110 10.66 -11.62 0.42
CA VAL A 110 10.49 -10.26 -0.08
C VAL A 110 10.38 -9.31 1.11
N CYS A 111 11.32 -8.38 1.27
CA CYS A 111 11.25 -7.34 2.26
C CYS A 111 10.74 -6.04 1.64
N ALA A 112 9.52 -5.66 2.00
CA ALA A 112 8.94 -4.38 1.64
C ALA A 112 9.47 -3.29 2.58
N LEU A 113 10.02 -2.21 2.00
CA LEU A 113 10.67 -1.10 2.70
C LEU A 113 10.06 0.21 2.20
N LEU A 114 9.37 0.94 3.05
CA LEU A 114 8.89 2.29 2.75
C LEU A 114 9.67 3.32 3.56
N ALA A 115 10.03 4.42 2.93
CA ALA A 115 10.70 5.51 3.60
C ALA A 115 9.80 6.09 4.70
N ALA A 116 10.35 6.22 5.88
CA ALA A 116 9.74 6.90 7.01
C ALA A 116 10.44 8.25 7.21
N ARG A 117 10.57 8.73 8.44
CA ARG A 117 11.26 9.98 8.73
C ARG A 117 12.75 9.78 8.93
N ARG A 118 13.58 10.73 8.44
CA ARG A 118 15.03 10.70 8.57
C ARG A 118 15.57 9.36 8.02
N ASP A 119 16.37 8.66 8.83
CA ASP A 119 17.02 7.40 8.46
C ASP A 119 16.22 6.16 8.90
N GLU A 120 14.90 6.27 8.96
CA GLU A 120 14.00 5.21 9.36
C GLU A 120 13.16 4.68 8.21
N VAL A 121 12.76 3.43 8.31
CA VAL A 121 11.90 2.77 7.33
C VAL A 121 10.74 2.05 8.02
N TYR A 122 9.61 2.01 7.35
CA TYR A 122 8.58 1.02 7.63
C TYR A 122 8.93 -0.24 6.86
N CYS A 123 8.87 -1.39 7.52
CA CYS A 123 9.25 -2.65 6.88
C CYS A 123 8.42 -3.84 7.37
N SER A 124 8.33 -4.83 6.50
CA SER A 124 7.84 -6.17 6.80
C SER A 124 8.46 -7.17 5.82
N LEU A 125 8.55 -8.44 6.22
CA LEU A 125 9.09 -9.52 5.41
C LEU A 125 7.96 -10.47 5.01
N TYR A 126 7.99 -10.93 3.76
CA TYR A 126 6.98 -11.81 3.19
C TYR A 126 7.64 -13.00 2.50
N ARG A 127 6.91 -14.10 2.41
CA ARG A 127 7.29 -15.28 1.63
C ARG A 127 6.10 -15.77 0.85
N TRP A 128 6.33 -16.15 -0.40
CA TRP A 128 5.35 -16.86 -1.20
C TRP A 128 5.42 -18.35 -0.89
N ILE A 129 4.28 -18.94 -0.49
CA ILE A 129 4.10 -20.37 -0.25
C ILE A 129 3.00 -20.85 -1.18
N GLY A 130 3.42 -21.49 -2.29
CA GLY A 130 2.49 -21.76 -3.39
C GLY A 130 1.92 -20.46 -3.97
N ALA A 131 0.60 -20.31 -3.98
CA ALA A 131 -0.07 -19.11 -4.47
C ALA A 131 -0.36 -18.06 -3.38
N ALA A 132 -0.03 -18.33 -2.14
CA ALA A 132 -0.30 -17.45 -1.00
C ALA A 132 0.94 -16.66 -0.60
N MET A 133 0.76 -15.37 -0.34
CA MET A 133 1.78 -14.51 0.26
C MET A 133 1.58 -14.49 1.78
N GLU A 134 2.57 -14.98 2.51
CA GLU A 134 2.56 -15.02 3.97
C GLU A 134 3.49 -13.97 4.54
N ARG A 135 2.97 -13.17 5.48
CA ARG A 135 3.76 -12.20 6.22
C ARG A 135 4.56 -12.91 7.30
N GLN A 136 5.89 -12.70 7.30
CA GLN A 136 6.85 -13.32 8.24
C GLN A 136 7.20 -12.39 9.41
N TRP A 137 7.15 -11.07 9.22
CA TRP A 137 7.37 -10.06 10.26
C TRP A 137 6.10 -9.23 10.47
N ASP A 138 5.89 -8.75 11.70
CA ASP A 138 4.94 -7.68 11.95
C ASP A 138 5.33 -6.41 11.17
N TYR A 139 4.40 -5.46 11.06
CA TYR A 139 4.74 -4.16 10.51
C TYR A 139 5.61 -3.39 11.49
N LEU A 140 6.83 -3.07 11.08
CA LEU A 140 7.85 -2.46 11.92
C LEU A 140 8.18 -1.05 11.44
N ALA A 141 8.54 -0.18 12.39
CA ALA A 141 9.15 1.12 12.12
C ALA A 141 10.53 1.11 12.78
N LEU A 142 11.59 1.07 11.98
CA LEU A 142 12.97 0.85 12.45
C LEU A 142 13.94 1.83 11.80
N PRO A 143 15.07 2.16 12.47
CA PRO A 143 16.24 2.71 11.78
C PRO A 143 16.65 1.82 10.60
N ALA A 144 17.08 2.41 9.49
CA ALA A 144 17.45 1.69 8.27
C ALA A 144 18.54 0.62 8.53
N GLU A 145 19.52 0.93 9.39
CA GLU A 145 20.55 0.00 9.82
C GLU A 145 19.95 -1.22 10.56
N ALA A 146 19.04 -0.98 11.50
CA ALA A 146 18.39 -2.04 12.27
C ALA A 146 17.48 -2.91 11.39
N ALA A 147 16.77 -2.33 10.43
CA ALA A 147 15.97 -3.07 9.46
C ALA A 147 16.88 -3.95 8.58
N ALA A 148 17.96 -3.40 8.04
CA ALA A 148 18.94 -4.14 7.26
C ALA A 148 19.60 -5.26 8.06
N ALA A 149 19.95 -5.03 9.33
CA ALA A 149 20.60 -6.02 10.20
C ALA A 149 19.75 -7.28 10.43
N ARG A 150 18.42 -7.19 10.32
CA ARG A 150 17.49 -8.31 10.48
C ARG A 150 17.38 -9.20 9.24
N LEU A 151 17.85 -8.73 8.08
CA LEU A 151 17.74 -9.46 6.82
C LEU A 151 18.81 -10.53 6.70
N GLU A 152 18.42 -11.67 6.15
CA GLU A 152 19.29 -12.78 5.80
C GLU A 152 19.16 -13.10 4.32
N ALA A 153 20.26 -13.49 3.68
CA ALA A 153 20.25 -13.91 2.27
C ALA A 153 19.79 -15.38 2.14
N PRO A 154 19.07 -15.76 1.05
CA PRO A 154 18.67 -14.90 -0.04
C PRO A 154 17.46 -14.04 0.31
N VAL A 155 17.41 -12.78 -0.18
CA VAL A 155 16.30 -11.86 0.03
C VAL A 155 16.16 -10.89 -1.14
N ILE A 156 14.90 -10.54 -1.47
CA ILE A 156 14.57 -9.48 -2.41
C ILE A 156 14.09 -8.27 -1.59
N VAL A 157 14.63 -7.10 -1.86
CA VAL A 157 14.19 -5.84 -1.24
C VAL A 157 13.50 -4.95 -2.27
N LEU A 158 12.43 -4.26 -1.89
CA LEU A 158 11.70 -3.33 -2.74
C LEU A 158 11.11 -2.17 -1.95
N GLY A 159 10.80 -1.09 -2.64
CA GLY A 159 10.20 0.11 -2.06
C GLY A 159 11.18 1.28 -1.99
N ASP A 160 10.66 2.46 -1.73
CA ASP A 160 11.43 3.70 -1.67
C ASP A 160 12.36 3.78 -0.44
N GLY A 161 12.09 2.98 0.60
CA GLY A 161 12.94 2.81 1.77
C GLY A 161 14.25 2.06 1.52
N VAL A 162 14.39 1.34 0.39
CA VAL A 162 15.62 0.63 0.02
C VAL A 162 16.82 1.57 -0.04
N ALA A 163 16.62 2.80 -0.53
CA ALA A 163 17.68 3.79 -0.64
C ALA A 163 18.35 4.09 0.72
N ALA A 164 17.57 4.21 1.78
CA ALA A 164 18.09 4.43 3.13
C ALA A 164 18.82 3.19 3.69
N CYS A 165 18.37 2.00 3.34
CA CYS A 165 18.95 0.74 3.80
C CYS A 165 20.22 0.32 3.02
N ARG A 166 20.40 0.79 1.78
CA ARG A 166 21.45 0.34 0.84
C ARG A 166 22.86 0.32 1.43
N PRO A 167 23.33 1.30 2.22
CA PRO A 167 24.67 1.26 2.81
C PRO A 167 24.88 0.04 3.74
N PHE A 168 23.83 -0.46 4.36
CA PHE A 168 23.87 -1.56 5.34
C PHE A 168 23.57 -2.92 4.71
N LEU A 169 23.04 -2.95 3.48
CA LEU A 169 22.66 -4.19 2.79
C LEU A 169 23.83 -4.89 2.12
N ALA A 170 24.96 -4.21 1.87
CA ALA A 170 26.12 -4.75 1.18
C ALA A 170 26.67 -6.07 1.81
N ARG A 171 26.47 -6.26 3.13
CA ARG A 171 26.87 -7.48 3.85
C ARG A 171 26.18 -8.75 3.37
N LEU A 172 25.02 -8.63 2.71
CA LEU A 172 24.26 -9.78 2.21
C LEU A 172 24.85 -10.37 0.91
N GLY A 173 25.78 -9.64 0.27
CA GLY A 173 26.50 -10.12 -0.90
C GLY A 173 25.58 -10.51 -2.06
N PRO A 174 25.93 -11.59 -2.81
CA PRO A 174 25.19 -11.99 -4.01
C PRO A 174 23.78 -12.55 -3.72
N GLY A 175 23.46 -12.81 -2.49
CA GLY A 175 22.12 -13.25 -2.09
C GLY A 175 21.11 -12.10 -1.96
N LEU A 176 21.55 -10.84 -2.02
CA LEU A 176 20.67 -9.67 -2.08
C LEU A 176 20.25 -9.40 -3.53
N ARG A 177 18.96 -9.22 -3.73
CA ARG A 177 18.39 -8.70 -4.97
C ARG A 177 17.55 -7.46 -4.67
N GLU A 178 17.73 -6.40 -5.42
CA GLU A 178 16.81 -5.25 -5.42
C GLU A 178 15.79 -5.48 -6.55
N ALA A 179 14.51 -5.28 -6.26
CA ALA A 179 13.47 -5.37 -7.29
C ALA A 179 13.62 -4.23 -8.30
N GLU A 180 13.19 -4.48 -9.53
CA GLU A 180 13.13 -3.44 -10.55
C GLU A 180 12.29 -2.24 -10.09
N PRO A 181 12.67 -1.00 -10.45
CA PRO A 181 11.99 0.21 -9.98
C PRO A 181 10.49 0.23 -10.22
N VAL A 182 10.01 -0.43 -11.29
CA VAL A 182 8.57 -0.52 -11.61
C VAL A 182 7.78 -1.27 -10.55
N HIS A 183 8.41 -2.18 -9.81
CA HIS A 183 7.82 -2.96 -8.72
C HIS A 183 8.03 -2.31 -7.35
N SER A 184 8.81 -1.24 -7.26
CA SER A 184 9.20 -0.60 -5.99
C SER A 184 8.22 0.50 -5.53
N LEU A 185 7.04 0.56 -6.12
CA LEU A 185 5.98 1.50 -5.74
C LEU A 185 4.67 0.73 -5.49
N PRO A 186 3.93 1.05 -4.44
CA PRO A 186 2.60 0.49 -4.23
C PRO A 186 1.72 0.71 -5.45
N SER A 187 0.91 -0.29 -5.81
CA SER A 187 0.04 -0.26 -6.99
C SER A 187 -1.43 -0.28 -6.55
N PRO A 188 -2.28 0.61 -7.08
CA PRO A 188 -3.72 0.51 -6.87
C PRO A 188 -4.29 -0.85 -7.28
N ALA A 189 -3.76 -1.48 -8.34
CA ALA A 189 -4.16 -2.83 -8.74
C ALA A 189 -3.81 -3.89 -7.68
N ALA A 190 -2.64 -3.79 -7.03
CA ALA A 190 -2.27 -4.68 -5.93
C ALA A 190 -3.18 -4.46 -4.70
N VAL A 191 -3.50 -3.20 -4.36
CA VAL A 191 -4.51 -2.88 -3.34
C VAL A 191 -5.86 -3.50 -3.69
N GLY A 192 -6.27 -3.42 -4.96
CA GLY A 192 -7.52 -4.02 -5.44
C GLY A 192 -7.53 -5.54 -5.34
N ALA A 193 -6.46 -6.21 -5.73
CA ALA A 193 -6.36 -7.67 -5.67
C ALA A 193 -6.42 -8.19 -4.22
N LEU A 194 -5.67 -7.57 -3.31
CA LEU A 194 -5.72 -7.90 -1.88
C LEU A 194 -7.08 -7.54 -1.28
N GLY A 195 -7.64 -6.38 -1.62
CA GLY A 195 -8.96 -5.95 -1.18
C GLY A 195 -10.06 -6.91 -1.62
N HIS A 196 -10.00 -7.40 -2.86
CA HIS A 196 -10.92 -8.44 -3.36
C HIS A 196 -10.85 -9.72 -2.52
N ALA A 197 -9.63 -10.18 -2.20
CA ALA A 197 -9.43 -11.36 -1.36
C ALA A 197 -9.98 -11.16 0.07
N ILE A 198 -9.75 -9.98 0.66
CA ILE A 198 -10.28 -9.61 1.99
C ILE A 198 -11.82 -9.65 1.97
N LEU A 199 -12.45 -9.03 0.97
CA LEU A 199 -13.91 -9.00 0.83
C LEU A 199 -14.52 -10.39 0.59
N ALA A 200 -13.90 -11.19 -0.27
CA ALA A 200 -14.31 -12.56 -0.52
C ALA A 200 -14.23 -13.45 0.73
N GLY A 201 -13.27 -13.17 1.63
CA GLY A 201 -13.13 -13.80 2.94
C GLY A 201 -14.04 -13.22 4.04
N GLY A 202 -14.92 -12.28 3.72
CA GLY A 202 -15.82 -11.63 4.69
C GLY A 202 -15.15 -10.56 5.56
N GLY A 203 -13.94 -10.11 5.21
CA GLY A 203 -13.17 -9.12 5.96
C GLY A 203 -13.48 -7.65 5.62
N GLY A 204 -14.52 -7.40 4.81
CA GLY A 204 -14.99 -6.04 4.55
C GLY A 204 -15.54 -5.37 5.81
N ILE A 205 -15.26 -4.08 5.97
CA ILE A 205 -15.72 -3.30 7.13
C ILE A 205 -16.61 -2.13 6.68
N PRO A 206 -17.53 -1.67 7.53
CA PRO A 206 -18.27 -0.45 7.28
C PRO A 206 -17.34 0.77 7.34
N ALA A 207 -17.70 1.82 6.60
CA ALA A 207 -16.88 3.02 6.44
C ALA A 207 -16.47 3.66 7.78
N GLU A 208 -17.32 3.62 8.80
CA GLU A 208 -17.09 4.20 10.12
C GLU A 208 -15.88 3.57 10.83
N ARG A 209 -15.66 2.26 10.61
CA ARG A 209 -14.56 1.50 11.21
C ARG A 209 -13.23 1.67 10.46
N LEU A 210 -13.26 2.24 9.28
CA LEU A 210 -12.04 2.44 8.49
C LEU A 210 -11.13 3.47 9.19
N THR A 211 -9.91 3.08 9.53
CA THR A 211 -8.91 3.96 10.16
C THR A 211 -7.54 3.74 9.54
N PRO A 212 -6.68 4.78 9.46
CA PRO A 212 -5.30 4.59 9.05
C PRO A 212 -4.51 3.73 10.03
N LEU A 213 -3.58 2.94 9.51
CA LEU A 213 -2.60 2.19 10.28
C LEU A 213 -1.37 3.07 10.53
N TYR A 214 -1.33 3.70 11.71
CA TYR A 214 -0.18 4.49 12.13
C TYR A 214 0.74 3.65 13.01
N LEU A 215 1.94 3.34 12.51
CA LEU A 215 2.99 2.67 13.30
C LEU A 215 3.73 3.67 14.22
N ARG A 216 3.54 4.97 13.99
CA ARG A 216 4.11 6.05 14.79
C ARG A 216 3.10 7.18 15.00
N PRO A 217 3.20 7.89 16.11
CA PRO A 217 2.43 9.11 16.33
C PRO A 217 2.75 10.17 15.27
N SER A 218 1.79 11.03 14.96
CA SER A 218 2.03 12.19 14.10
C SER A 218 2.97 13.20 14.78
N GLU A 219 3.57 14.12 13.98
CA GLU A 219 4.39 15.20 14.58
C GLU A 219 3.61 16.09 15.53
N ALA A 220 2.34 16.32 15.25
CA ALA A 220 1.47 17.11 16.10
C ALA A 220 1.27 16.43 17.46
N GLU A 221 1.05 15.10 17.45
CA GLU A 221 0.92 14.32 18.69
C GLU A 221 2.24 14.24 19.47
N LEU A 222 3.39 14.14 18.78
CA LEU A 222 4.70 14.17 19.42
C LEU A 222 4.99 15.54 20.05
N LYS A 223 4.67 16.63 19.35
CA LYS A 223 4.82 18.00 19.89
C LYS A 223 3.90 18.24 21.08
N ALA A 224 2.66 17.74 21.04
CA ALA A 224 1.70 17.87 22.14
C ALA A 224 2.08 17.08 23.40
N ARG A 225 2.93 16.02 23.28
CA ARG A 225 3.46 15.27 24.43
C ARG A 225 4.66 15.92 25.10
N HIS A 226 5.27 16.92 24.47
CA HIS A 226 6.47 17.61 24.94
C HIS A 226 6.18 19.08 25.31
N ALA A 227 4.92 19.53 25.18
CA ALA A 227 4.39 20.81 25.62
C ALA A 227 3.59 20.68 26.94
#